data_186f58b3ca1f2da31fd6401890c9acc1
#
_entry.id   186f58b3ca1f2da31fd6401890c9acc1
#
_cell.length_a   1.000
_cell.length_b   1.000
_cell.length_c   1.000
_cell.angle_alpha   90.00
_cell.angle_beta   90.00
_cell.angle_gamma   90.00
#
_symmetry.space_group_name_H-M   'P 1'
#
loop_
_entity.id
_entity.type
_entity.pdbx_description
1 polymer ?
#
loop_
_entity_poly.entity_id
_entity_poly.type
_entity_poly.pdbx_seq_one_letter_code
_entity_poly.pdbx_strand_id
1 'polypeptide(L)'
;MTVRTRIAPSPTGDPHVGTAYIALFNLCFARQHGGQFILRIEDTDRVRSTPESEQMILDSLRWLGLDWDEGPDVGGPHGPYRQSERGDIYAEYARQLIEAGHAFKCYRTSEELDELREARKDAGMQLALKPADLVLPAEEQARREREAWPHVVRMAVPAGGTCVIHDMLRGTIEVDWAQVDAQILLKSDGMPTYHLANVVDDHLMGITHVLRGEEWINSAPKHQLLYEYFGWEMPELCHMPLLRNPDKSKLSKRKNPTSINYYRRMGYLPQAVINYLGRMGWSMPDEREKFSLDEMMAHFDIQRVSLGGPVFDLEKLTWLNGLYIREELDDDAFLKALMEWAFNERYVKEILPQVRPRVETLSEVVPLAGHFFSGLPRITEENFDAVKLGHEDLLRLLQFLVWRFEIVPAWHKEALLVEVKGLAAHFDLKMKEFLAPVFIAITGSTASTSVMDAMAILGSDMTRARLRHAIEVLGGVSKKQAKRFEKEFLELD
;
A
#
# COMPACT_ATOMS: atom_id res chain seq x y z
N MET A 1 -24.14 12.27 17.92
CA MET A 1 -23.96 11.29 16.82
C MET A 1 -23.03 10.18 17.29
N THR A 2 -23.27 8.93 16.87
CA THR A 2 -22.32 7.84 17.09
C THR A 2 -21.08 8.07 16.26
N VAL A 3 -19.89 7.95 16.83
CA VAL A 3 -18.62 8.06 16.11
C VAL A 3 -18.52 6.96 15.05
N ARG A 4 -18.19 7.33 13.81
CA ARG A 4 -17.99 6.41 12.71
C ARG A 4 -16.68 6.75 11.99
N THR A 5 -15.77 5.82 12.00
CA THR A 5 -14.47 5.92 11.30
C THR A 5 -14.40 4.87 10.18
N ARG A 6 -13.41 4.99 9.31
CA ARG A 6 -13.21 4.00 8.23
C ARG A 6 -11.75 3.84 7.86
N ILE A 7 -11.44 2.65 7.38
CA ILE A 7 -10.26 2.41 6.55
C ILE A 7 -10.71 2.13 5.11
N ALA A 8 -10.00 2.69 4.13
CA ALA A 8 -10.43 2.64 2.73
C ALA A 8 -9.24 2.27 1.81
N PRO A 9 -8.75 1.01 1.87
CA PRO A 9 -7.63 0.56 1.07
C PRO A 9 -8.01 0.31 -0.39
N SER A 10 -7.04 0.58 -1.30
CA SER A 10 -7.14 0.18 -2.71
C SER A 10 -6.50 -1.21 -2.90
N PRO A 11 -7.20 -2.18 -3.54
CA PRO A 11 -6.72 -3.55 -3.70
C PRO A 11 -5.76 -3.67 -4.90
N THR A 12 -4.64 -2.95 -4.86
CA THR A 12 -3.66 -2.84 -5.97
C THR A 12 -2.35 -3.58 -5.68
N GLY A 13 -2.38 -4.60 -4.86
CA GLY A 13 -1.24 -5.43 -4.47
C GLY A 13 -1.24 -5.77 -2.98
N ASP A 14 -0.07 -6.17 -2.46
CA ASP A 14 0.09 -6.60 -1.07
C ASP A 14 -0.30 -5.49 -0.06
N PRO A 15 -1.04 -5.83 1.01
CA PRO A 15 -1.48 -4.89 2.03
C PRO A 15 -0.30 -4.29 2.80
N HIS A 16 -0.23 -2.97 2.84
CA HIS A 16 0.87 -2.22 3.43
C HIS A 16 0.71 -2.06 4.95
N VAL A 17 1.80 -2.16 5.73
CA VAL A 17 1.78 -1.89 7.19
C VAL A 17 1.24 -0.51 7.54
N GLY A 18 1.38 0.48 6.65
CA GLY A 18 0.76 1.80 6.80
C GLY A 18 -0.77 1.74 6.79
N THR A 19 -1.37 0.82 6.03
CA THR A 19 -2.83 0.58 6.05
C THR A 19 -3.24 0.02 7.41
N ALA A 20 -2.51 -0.97 7.93
CA ALA A 20 -2.78 -1.53 9.26
C ALA A 20 -2.58 -0.49 10.37
N TYR A 21 -1.55 0.36 10.25
CA TYR A 21 -1.31 1.47 11.17
C TYR A 21 -2.51 2.43 11.23
N ILE A 22 -2.98 2.91 10.08
CA ILE A 22 -4.14 3.80 10.02
C ILE A 22 -5.43 3.07 10.46
N ALA A 23 -5.62 1.79 10.08
CA ALA A 23 -6.77 0.98 10.51
C ALA A 23 -6.81 0.83 12.03
N LEU A 24 -5.66 0.53 12.68
CA LEU A 24 -5.55 0.41 14.13
C LEU A 24 -6.01 1.68 14.85
N PHE A 25 -5.55 2.85 14.42
CA PHE A 25 -5.92 4.11 15.05
C PHE A 25 -7.39 4.48 14.81
N ASN A 26 -7.94 4.17 13.63
CA ASN A 26 -9.38 4.31 13.36
C ASN A 26 -10.22 3.40 14.25
N LEU A 27 -9.83 2.14 14.40
CA LEU A 27 -10.51 1.17 15.27
C LEU A 27 -10.48 1.63 16.74
N CYS A 28 -9.29 1.98 17.25
CA CYS A 28 -9.14 2.44 18.63
C CYS A 28 -9.97 3.70 18.91
N PHE A 29 -9.94 4.67 18.01
CA PHE A 29 -10.75 5.88 18.14
C PHE A 29 -12.24 5.57 18.15
N ALA A 30 -12.73 4.74 17.23
CA ALA A 30 -14.14 4.33 17.19
C ALA A 30 -14.56 3.61 18.48
N ARG A 31 -13.79 2.60 18.92
CA ARG A 31 -14.10 1.78 20.11
C ARG A 31 -14.10 2.58 21.40
N GLN A 32 -13.15 3.49 21.57
CA GLN A 32 -13.10 4.39 22.73
C GLN A 32 -14.37 5.24 22.86
N HIS A 33 -14.96 5.63 21.74
CA HIS A 33 -16.18 6.44 21.72
C HIS A 33 -17.47 5.61 21.57
N GLY A 34 -17.42 4.29 21.75
CA GLY A 34 -18.57 3.40 21.55
C GLY A 34 -19.14 3.44 20.12
N GLY A 35 -18.29 3.75 19.15
CA GLY A 35 -18.62 3.95 17.76
C GLY A 35 -18.36 2.72 16.88
N GLN A 36 -18.39 2.94 15.57
CA GLN A 36 -18.26 1.92 14.53
C GLN A 36 -17.06 2.16 13.65
N PHE A 37 -16.39 1.07 13.26
CA PHE A 37 -15.28 1.07 12.34
C PHE A 37 -15.68 0.35 11.04
N ILE A 38 -15.53 1.01 9.88
CA ILE A 38 -16.00 0.56 8.58
C ILE A 38 -14.81 0.24 7.68
N LEU A 39 -14.91 -0.86 6.92
CA LEU A 39 -14.00 -1.16 5.82
C LEU A 39 -14.67 -0.85 4.48
N ARG A 40 -14.08 0.04 3.69
CA ARG A 40 -14.48 0.33 2.31
C ARG A 40 -13.35 -0.02 1.35
N ILE A 41 -13.67 -0.65 0.22
CA ILE A 41 -12.69 -0.99 -0.82
C ILE A 41 -12.73 0.07 -1.92
N GLU A 42 -11.57 0.72 -2.15
CA GLU A 42 -11.41 1.74 -3.19
C GLU A 42 -10.78 1.12 -4.45
N ASP A 43 -11.61 0.44 -5.24
CA ASP A 43 -11.28 -0.33 -6.44
C ASP A 43 -11.65 0.39 -7.76
N THR A 44 -11.64 1.73 -7.75
CA THR A 44 -11.93 2.55 -8.94
C THR A 44 -10.85 2.48 -10.02
N ASP A 45 -9.67 1.97 -9.71
CA ASP A 45 -8.62 1.61 -10.67
C ASP A 45 -8.77 0.14 -11.06
N ARG A 46 -9.63 -0.10 -12.05
CA ARG A 46 -9.96 -1.46 -12.53
C ARG A 46 -8.80 -2.21 -13.16
N VAL A 47 -7.75 -1.51 -13.58
CA VAL A 47 -6.57 -2.13 -14.20
C VAL A 47 -5.67 -2.77 -13.14
N ARG A 48 -5.52 -2.12 -12.00
CA ARG A 48 -4.63 -2.57 -10.91
C ARG A 48 -5.34 -3.30 -9.79
N SER A 49 -6.66 -3.15 -9.65
CA SER A 49 -7.44 -3.80 -8.60
C SER A 49 -7.77 -5.23 -8.97
N THR A 50 -7.52 -6.17 -8.04
CA THR A 50 -7.81 -7.59 -8.24
C THR A 50 -8.54 -8.19 -7.03
N PRO A 51 -9.41 -9.22 -7.24
CA PRO A 51 -10.07 -9.93 -6.14
C PRO A 51 -9.07 -10.56 -5.16
N GLU A 52 -7.93 -11.05 -5.65
CA GLU A 52 -6.88 -11.65 -4.83
C GLU A 52 -6.26 -10.61 -3.90
N SER A 53 -6.01 -9.39 -4.39
CA SER A 53 -5.48 -8.29 -3.57
C SER A 53 -6.50 -7.82 -2.54
N GLU A 54 -7.79 -7.79 -2.88
CA GLU A 54 -8.86 -7.52 -1.91
C GLU A 54 -8.88 -8.59 -0.81
N GLN A 55 -8.88 -9.87 -1.18
CA GLN A 55 -8.87 -10.96 -0.19
C GLN A 55 -7.64 -10.89 0.73
N MET A 56 -6.47 -10.53 0.18
CA MET A 56 -5.26 -10.35 0.99
C MET A 56 -5.41 -9.19 1.99
N ILE A 57 -6.10 -8.11 1.64
CA ILE A 57 -6.39 -7.00 2.58
C ILE A 57 -7.27 -7.51 3.72
N LEU A 58 -8.39 -8.18 3.42
CA LEU A 58 -9.31 -8.72 4.41
C LEU A 58 -8.60 -9.70 5.37
N ASP A 59 -7.87 -10.66 4.81
CA ASP A 59 -7.14 -11.68 5.57
C ASP A 59 -6.04 -11.07 6.46
N SER A 60 -5.37 -10.02 5.98
CA SER A 60 -4.29 -9.37 6.73
C SER A 60 -4.80 -8.53 7.89
N LEU A 61 -5.89 -7.78 7.70
CA LEU A 61 -6.50 -6.99 8.77
C LEU A 61 -7.08 -7.91 9.85
N ARG A 62 -7.78 -8.99 9.46
CA ARG A 62 -8.27 -9.99 10.40
C ARG A 62 -7.17 -10.72 11.15
N TRP A 63 -6.09 -11.08 10.47
CA TRP A 63 -4.93 -11.69 11.13
C TRP A 63 -4.37 -10.77 12.23
N LEU A 64 -4.44 -9.44 12.04
CA LEU A 64 -4.03 -8.46 13.03
C LEU A 64 -5.09 -8.20 14.12
N GLY A 65 -6.29 -8.79 14.03
CA GLY A 65 -7.40 -8.51 14.95
C GLY A 65 -8.08 -7.16 14.72
N LEU A 66 -7.92 -6.58 13.52
CA LEU A 66 -8.55 -5.30 13.14
C LEU A 66 -9.89 -5.57 12.45
N ASP A 67 -10.86 -6.07 13.20
CA ASP A 67 -12.19 -6.39 12.70
C ASP A 67 -13.06 -5.13 12.56
N TRP A 68 -13.91 -5.12 11.53
CA TRP A 68 -14.81 -4.02 11.19
C TRP A 68 -16.28 -4.39 11.38
N ASP A 69 -17.12 -3.36 11.64
CA ASP A 69 -18.56 -3.54 11.89
C ASP A 69 -19.36 -3.60 10.59
N GLU A 70 -18.90 -2.89 9.55
CA GLU A 70 -19.50 -2.85 8.21
C GLU A 70 -18.40 -2.99 7.16
N GLY A 71 -18.68 -3.72 6.08
CA GLY A 71 -17.70 -3.91 5.01
C GLY A 71 -18.17 -4.84 3.91
N PRO A 72 -17.33 -5.11 2.89
CA PRO A 72 -17.71 -5.84 1.67
C PRO A 72 -18.10 -7.30 1.91
N ASP A 73 -17.68 -7.88 3.02
CA ASP A 73 -17.87 -9.29 3.39
C ASP A 73 -18.83 -9.50 4.56
N VAL A 74 -18.92 -8.53 5.47
CA VAL A 74 -19.87 -8.58 6.60
C VAL A 74 -21.18 -7.86 6.31
N GLY A 75 -21.22 -7.04 5.24
CA GLY A 75 -22.38 -6.25 4.90
C GLY A 75 -22.60 -5.05 5.81
N GLY A 76 -23.83 -4.54 5.85
CA GLY A 76 -24.25 -3.41 6.67
C GLY A 76 -25.29 -2.54 5.97
N PRO A 77 -25.84 -1.51 6.64
CA PRO A 77 -26.94 -0.70 6.13
C PRO A 77 -26.52 0.31 5.03
N HIS A 78 -25.21 0.57 4.87
CA HIS A 78 -24.68 1.61 3.98
C HIS A 78 -24.02 1.04 2.72
N GLY A 79 -24.23 -0.27 2.45
CA GLY A 79 -23.66 -0.92 1.26
C GLY A 79 -24.15 -0.34 -0.08
N PRO A 80 -23.49 -0.73 -1.18
CA PRO A 80 -22.30 -1.58 -1.25
C PRO A 80 -21.03 -0.89 -0.73
N TYR A 81 -20.05 -1.71 -0.28
CA TYR A 81 -18.78 -1.21 0.30
C TYR A 81 -17.59 -1.30 -0.67
N ARG A 82 -17.82 -1.63 -1.94
CA ARG A 82 -16.86 -1.53 -3.04
C ARG A 82 -17.22 -0.35 -3.91
N GLN A 83 -16.26 0.50 -4.21
CA GLN A 83 -16.52 1.70 -5.02
C GLN A 83 -16.89 1.35 -6.46
N SER A 84 -16.36 0.26 -7.02
CA SER A 84 -16.72 -0.22 -8.35
C SER A 84 -18.21 -0.59 -8.51
N GLU A 85 -18.91 -0.88 -7.40
CA GLU A 85 -20.34 -1.22 -7.36
C GLU A 85 -21.25 0.01 -7.19
N ARG A 86 -20.69 1.22 -7.08
CA ARG A 86 -21.38 2.47 -6.75
C ARG A 86 -21.39 3.49 -7.89
N GLY A 87 -21.08 3.06 -9.11
CA GLY A 87 -20.92 3.95 -10.29
C GLY A 87 -22.11 4.90 -10.52
N ASP A 88 -23.35 4.40 -10.44
CA ASP A 88 -24.56 5.20 -10.64
C ASP A 88 -24.71 6.30 -9.59
N ILE A 89 -24.31 6.03 -8.34
CA ILE A 89 -24.32 7.02 -7.25
C ILE A 89 -23.38 8.18 -7.60
N TYR A 90 -22.15 7.88 -8.01
CA TYR A 90 -21.17 8.92 -8.35
C TYR A 90 -21.58 9.73 -9.59
N ALA A 91 -22.14 9.05 -10.60
CA ALA A 91 -22.66 9.72 -11.79
C ALA A 91 -23.78 10.72 -11.44
N GLU A 92 -24.69 10.33 -10.55
CA GLU A 92 -25.77 11.20 -10.08
C GLU A 92 -25.24 12.44 -9.33
N TYR A 93 -24.31 12.26 -8.39
CA TYR A 93 -23.74 13.39 -7.65
C TYR A 93 -22.88 14.31 -8.55
N ALA A 94 -22.16 13.75 -9.53
CA ALA A 94 -21.46 14.57 -10.52
C ALA A 94 -22.43 15.39 -11.39
N ARG A 95 -23.60 14.83 -11.76
CA ARG A 95 -24.66 15.54 -12.49
C ARG A 95 -25.19 16.71 -11.67
N GLN A 96 -25.48 16.50 -10.38
CA GLN A 96 -25.94 17.55 -9.47
C GLN A 96 -24.93 18.70 -9.37
N LEU A 97 -23.62 18.39 -9.26
CA LEU A 97 -22.59 19.42 -9.26
C LEU A 97 -22.55 20.23 -10.57
N ILE A 98 -22.73 19.58 -11.72
CA ILE A 98 -22.77 20.27 -13.02
C ILE A 98 -24.01 21.19 -13.08
N GLU A 99 -25.18 20.72 -12.70
CA GLU A 99 -26.41 21.48 -12.71
C GLU A 99 -26.40 22.70 -11.78
N ALA A 100 -25.71 22.56 -10.64
CA ALA A 100 -25.47 23.64 -9.69
C ALA A 100 -24.33 24.60 -10.12
N GLY A 101 -23.61 24.32 -11.20
CA GLY A 101 -22.50 25.14 -11.65
C GLY A 101 -21.20 24.96 -10.83
N HIS A 102 -21.14 23.91 -9.99
CA HIS A 102 -20.01 23.57 -9.15
C HIS A 102 -19.02 22.60 -9.82
N ALA A 103 -19.41 22.04 -10.96
CA ALA A 103 -18.54 21.25 -11.84
C ALA A 103 -18.87 21.54 -13.30
N PHE A 104 -17.98 21.15 -14.19
CA PHE A 104 -18.12 21.35 -15.64
C PHE A 104 -17.50 20.21 -16.45
N LYS A 105 -18.05 19.97 -17.65
CA LYS A 105 -17.47 19.06 -18.63
C LYS A 105 -16.23 19.69 -19.25
N CYS A 106 -15.11 18.99 -19.23
CA CYS A 106 -13.84 19.43 -19.82
C CYS A 106 -13.50 18.51 -21.00
N TYR A 107 -13.46 19.08 -22.19
CA TYR A 107 -13.20 18.39 -23.45
C TYR A 107 -11.75 18.58 -23.94
N ARG A 108 -10.85 19.14 -23.12
CA ARG A 108 -9.45 19.30 -23.51
C ARG A 108 -8.75 17.96 -23.55
N THR A 109 -7.91 17.76 -24.58
CA THR A 109 -7.07 16.58 -24.70
C THR A 109 -5.87 16.65 -23.76
N SER A 110 -5.14 15.54 -23.62
CA SER A 110 -3.89 15.50 -22.83
C SER A 110 -2.85 16.47 -23.38
N GLU A 111 -2.71 16.52 -24.69
CA GLU A 111 -1.78 17.40 -25.40
C GLU A 111 -2.11 18.88 -25.14
N GLU A 112 -3.38 19.27 -25.27
CA GLU A 112 -3.83 20.65 -24.97
C GLU A 112 -3.57 21.02 -23.51
N LEU A 113 -3.70 20.06 -22.57
CA LEU A 113 -3.41 20.30 -21.15
C LEU A 113 -1.91 20.45 -20.87
N ASP A 114 -1.07 19.70 -21.57
CA ASP A 114 0.37 19.79 -21.44
C ASP A 114 0.90 21.09 -22.03
N GLU A 115 0.39 21.54 -23.17
CA GLU A 115 0.68 22.87 -23.74
C GLU A 115 0.32 24.00 -22.77
N LEU A 116 -0.83 23.91 -22.10
CA LEU A 116 -1.24 24.90 -21.09
C LEU A 116 -0.29 24.94 -19.90
N ARG A 117 0.16 23.77 -19.41
CA ARG A 117 1.11 23.68 -18.29
C ARG A 117 2.48 24.27 -18.66
N GLU A 118 3.01 23.94 -19.86
CA GLU A 118 4.27 24.49 -20.33
C GLU A 118 4.19 26.02 -20.51
N ALA A 119 3.13 26.53 -21.11
CA ALA A 119 2.93 27.97 -21.25
C ALA A 119 2.88 28.70 -19.88
N ARG A 120 2.23 28.09 -18.86
CA ARG A 120 2.19 28.66 -17.51
C ARG A 120 3.57 28.61 -16.84
N LYS A 121 4.31 27.52 -17.04
CA LYS A 121 5.67 27.34 -16.54
C LYS A 121 6.61 28.39 -17.11
N ASP A 122 6.56 28.60 -18.44
CA ASP A 122 7.37 29.60 -19.14
C ASP A 122 7.03 31.04 -18.70
N ALA A 123 5.78 31.28 -18.36
CA ALA A 123 5.30 32.57 -17.82
C ALA A 123 5.59 32.74 -16.32
N GLY A 124 6.19 31.76 -15.63
CA GLY A 124 6.44 31.81 -14.19
C GLY A 124 5.16 31.80 -13.34
N MET A 125 4.04 31.30 -13.87
CA MET A 125 2.75 31.23 -13.19
C MET A 125 2.63 29.95 -12.37
N GLN A 126 1.64 29.93 -11.44
CA GLN A 126 1.24 28.71 -10.75
C GLN A 126 0.80 27.65 -11.75
N LEU A 127 1.24 26.39 -11.57
CA LEU A 127 0.92 25.28 -12.49
C LEU A 127 -0.50 24.75 -12.35
N ALA A 128 -1.18 25.07 -11.25
CA ALA A 128 -2.56 24.68 -10.99
C ALA A 128 -3.51 25.26 -12.05
N LEU A 129 -4.20 24.40 -12.80
CA LEU A 129 -5.16 24.79 -13.83
C LEU A 129 -6.50 25.15 -13.21
N LYS A 130 -7.03 26.30 -13.59
CA LYS A 130 -8.32 26.84 -13.11
C LYS A 130 -9.43 26.60 -14.13
N PRO A 131 -10.72 26.73 -13.74
CA PRO A 131 -11.82 26.61 -14.68
C PRO A 131 -11.65 27.52 -15.92
N ALA A 132 -11.17 28.74 -15.73
CA ALA A 132 -10.95 29.70 -16.83
C ALA A 132 -9.89 29.22 -17.86
N ASP A 133 -8.92 28.41 -17.45
CA ASP A 133 -7.90 27.82 -18.34
C ASP A 133 -8.45 26.61 -19.11
N LEU A 134 -9.45 25.93 -18.54
CA LEU A 134 -9.92 24.62 -18.96
C LEU A 134 -11.18 24.67 -19.82
N VAL A 135 -12.05 25.64 -19.58
CA VAL A 135 -13.28 25.85 -20.39
C VAL A 135 -12.87 26.32 -21.78
N LEU A 136 -13.41 25.67 -22.80
CA LEU A 136 -13.20 26.06 -24.20
C LEU A 136 -14.12 27.23 -24.59
N PRO A 137 -13.82 27.97 -25.65
CA PRO A 137 -14.78 28.90 -26.25
C PRO A 137 -16.12 28.21 -26.54
N ALA A 138 -17.23 28.91 -26.32
CA ALA A 138 -18.57 28.31 -26.35
C ALA A 138 -18.88 27.54 -27.65
N GLU A 139 -18.43 28.05 -28.81
CA GLU A 139 -18.63 27.40 -30.12
C GLU A 139 -17.88 26.09 -30.21
N GLU A 140 -16.62 26.06 -29.74
CA GLU A 140 -15.77 24.86 -29.76
C GLU A 140 -16.28 23.83 -28.76
N GLN A 141 -16.69 24.25 -27.57
CA GLN A 141 -17.29 23.35 -26.60
C GLN A 141 -18.57 22.71 -27.14
N ALA A 142 -19.47 23.51 -27.74
CA ALA A 142 -20.70 23.01 -28.35
C ALA A 142 -20.42 22.10 -29.56
N ARG A 143 -19.34 22.35 -30.32
CA ARG A 143 -18.90 21.46 -31.40
C ARG A 143 -18.47 20.10 -30.85
N ARG A 144 -17.51 20.09 -29.88
CA ARG A 144 -17.01 18.84 -29.28
C ARG A 144 -18.14 18.05 -28.61
N GLU A 145 -19.10 18.72 -27.99
CA GLU A 145 -20.27 18.08 -27.39
C GLU A 145 -21.18 17.42 -28.43
N ARG A 146 -21.50 18.11 -29.55
CA ARG A 146 -22.29 17.54 -30.67
C ARG A 146 -21.57 16.36 -31.35
N GLU A 147 -20.26 16.42 -31.43
CA GLU A 147 -19.41 15.38 -32.01
C GLU A 147 -19.13 14.23 -31.03
N ALA A 148 -19.71 14.26 -29.83
CA ALA A 148 -19.56 13.28 -28.76
C ALA A 148 -18.08 13.00 -28.38
N TRP A 149 -17.25 14.05 -28.32
CA TRP A 149 -15.88 13.92 -27.88
C TRP A 149 -15.80 13.39 -26.45
N PRO A 150 -14.79 12.55 -26.13
CA PRO A 150 -14.53 12.15 -24.77
C PRO A 150 -14.33 13.38 -23.88
N HIS A 151 -14.89 13.34 -22.68
CA HIS A 151 -14.73 14.41 -21.70
C HIS A 151 -14.58 13.85 -20.30
N VAL A 152 -14.04 14.68 -19.42
CA VAL A 152 -14.02 14.43 -17.98
C VAL A 152 -14.87 15.49 -17.29
N VAL A 153 -15.38 15.18 -16.11
CA VAL A 153 -16.03 16.17 -15.24
C VAL A 153 -15.01 16.72 -14.27
N ARG A 154 -14.87 18.04 -14.22
CA ARG A 154 -13.94 18.73 -13.32
C ARG A 154 -14.68 19.61 -12.33
N MET A 155 -14.13 19.71 -11.13
CA MET A 155 -14.62 20.57 -10.06
C MET A 155 -14.29 22.04 -10.39
N ALA A 156 -15.26 22.93 -10.24
CA ALA A 156 -15.01 24.35 -10.18
C ALA A 156 -14.24 24.68 -8.88
N VAL A 157 -13.17 25.44 -8.99
CA VAL A 157 -12.35 25.86 -7.82
C VAL A 157 -12.20 27.38 -7.84
N PRO A 158 -12.17 28.04 -6.67
CA PRO A 158 -11.93 29.48 -6.56
C PRO A 158 -10.60 29.89 -7.24
N ALA A 159 -10.57 31.06 -7.85
CA ALA A 159 -9.38 31.59 -8.49
C ALA A 159 -8.31 32.05 -7.48
N GLY A 160 -8.73 32.47 -6.29
CA GLY A 160 -7.85 32.93 -5.21
C GLY A 160 -8.60 32.99 -3.89
N GLY A 161 -7.92 33.44 -2.85
CA GLY A 161 -8.39 33.39 -1.47
C GLY A 161 -7.81 32.20 -0.72
N THR A 162 -8.18 32.06 0.55
CA THR A 162 -7.62 31.02 1.45
C THR A 162 -8.69 30.02 1.86
N CYS A 163 -8.40 28.75 1.73
CA CYS A 163 -9.13 27.65 2.35
C CYS A 163 -8.58 27.44 3.76
N VAL A 164 -9.44 27.40 4.76
CA VAL A 164 -9.09 27.13 6.16
C VAL A 164 -9.65 25.77 6.54
N ILE A 165 -8.75 24.85 6.94
CA ILE A 165 -9.09 23.49 7.34
C ILE A 165 -8.76 23.35 8.82
N HIS A 166 -9.67 22.74 9.57
CA HIS A 166 -9.43 22.36 10.96
C HIS A 166 -9.07 20.87 11.03
N ASP A 167 -7.94 20.57 11.66
CA ASP A 167 -7.44 19.21 11.82
C ASP A 167 -7.22 18.90 13.30
N MET A 168 -7.70 17.75 13.75
CA MET A 168 -7.66 17.35 15.16
C MET A 168 -6.25 17.32 15.76
N LEU A 169 -5.23 17.00 14.95
CA LEU A 169 -3.82 16.91 15.41
C LEU A 169 -2.98 18.10 15.02
N ARG A 170 -3.29 18.72 13.86
CA ARG A 170 -2.44 19.76 13.26
C ARG A 170 -2.99 21.17 13.46
N GLY A 171 -4.17 21.29 14.10
CA GLY A 171 -4.84 22.57 14.29
C GLY A 171 -5.33 23.15 12.95
N THR A 172 -5.14 24.45 12.78
CA THR A 172 -5.58 25.15 11.58
C THR A 172 -4.54 25.06 10.47
N ILE A 173 -5.00 24.63 9.28
CA ILE A 173 -4.18 24.53 8.06
C ILE A 173 -4.78 25.49 7.04
N GLU A 174 -3.96 26.42 6.55
CA GLU A 174 -4.35 27.38 5.52
C GLU A 174 -3.77 27.01 4.17
N VAL A 175 -4.59 26.98 3.12
CA VAL A 175 -4.19 26.65 1.75
C VAL A 175 -4.69 27.75 0.82
N ASP A 176 -3.79 28.34 0.03
CA ASP A 176 -4.17 29.30 -1.01
C ASP A 176 -4.86 28.57 -2.17
N TRP A 177 -6.08 28.99 -2.49
CA TRP A 177 -6.84 28.45 -3.62
C TRP A 177 -6.07 28.56 -4.95
N ALA A 178 -5.16 29.52 -5.10
CA ALA A 178 -4.35 29.64 -6.29
C ALA A 178 -3.51 28.36 -6.57
N GLN A 179 -3.18 27.59 -5.54
CA GLN A 179 -2.40 26.33 -5.62
C GLN A 179 -3.25 25.09 -5.91
N VAL A 180 -4.59 25.19 -5.85
CA VAL A 180 -5.50 24.05 -5.98
C VAL A 180 -6.02 23.92 -7.40
N ASP A 181 -5.77 22.76 -8.04
CA ASP A 181 -6.25 22.41 -9.37
C ASP A 181 -7.78 22.24 -9.44
N ALA A 182 -8.38 22.57 -10.59
CA ALA A 182 -9.72 22.11 -10.97
C ALA A 182 -9.70 20.59 -11.21
N GLN A 183 -9.79 19.83 -10.12
CA GLN A 183 -9.62 18.39 -10.07
C GLN A 183 -10.66 17.65 -10.92
N ILE A 184 -10.24 16.57 -11.57
CA ILE A 184 -11.17 15.63 -12.21
C ILE A 184 -11.98 14.92 -11.11
N LEU A 185 -13.30 14.92 -11.27
CA LEU A 185 -14.26 14.20 -10.42
C LEU A 185 -14.72 12.89 -11.06
N LEU A 186 -15.09 12.94 -12.37
CA LEU A 186 -15.36 11.74 -13.17
C LEU A 186 -14.38 11.67 -14.35
N LYS A 187 -13.86 10.48 -14.57
CA LYS A 187 -13.05 10.13 -15.74
C LYS A 187 -13.94 9.96 -16.98
N SER A 188 -13.32 9.90 -18.16
CA SER A 188 -14.04 9.70 -19.44
C SER A 188 -14.73 8.34 -19.56
N ASP A 189 -14.32 7.34 -18.78
CA ASP A 189 -14.96 6.03 -18.67
C ASP A 189 -16.15 6.01 -17.68
N GLY A 190 -16.50 7.15 -17.09
CA GLY A 190 -17.56 7.28 -16.10
C GLY A 190 -17.17 6.90 -14.66
N MET A 191 -15.97 6.39 -14.46
CA MET A 191 -15.49 6.07 -13.10
C MET A 191 -15.09 7.34 -12.34
N PRO A 192 -15.41 7.41 -11.04
CA PRO A 192 -14.99 8.55 -10.22
C PRO A 192 -13.49 8.55 -9.98
N THR A 193 -12.97 9.73 -9.68
CA THR A 193 -11.67 9.83 -9.01
C THR A 193 -11.85 9.70 -7.50
N TYR A 194 -10.75 9.50 -6.80
CA TYR A 194 -10.69 9.45 -5.33
C TYR A 194 -11.48 10.59 -4.66
N HIS A 195 -11.37 11.81 -5.19
CA HIS A 195 -11.97 12.98 -4.53
C HIS A 195 -13.50 12.94 -4.47
N LEU A 196 -14.16 12.62 -5.57
CA LEU A 196 -15.61 12.49 -5.60
C LEU A 196 -16.07 11.26 -4.81
N ALA A 197 -15.47 10.11 -5.09
CA ALA A 197 -15.85 8.85 -4.46
C ALA A 197 -15.70 8.91 -2.94
N ASN A 198 -14.58 9.42 -2.44
CA ASN A 198 -14.32 9.52 -1.01
C ASN A 198 -15.36 10.40 -0.29
N VAL A 199 -15.65 11.60 -0.83
CA VAL A 199 -16.59 12.54 -0.20
C VAL A 199 -18.01 12.00 -0.21
N VAL A 200 -18.46 11.46 -1.35
CA VAL A 200 -19.82 10.89 -1.48
C VAL A 200 -20.00 9.69 -0.55
N ASP A 201 -18.99 8.81 -0.49
CA ASP A 201 -19.06 7.61 0.34
C ASP A 201 -18.98 7.95 1.83
N ASP A 202 -18.07 8.83 2.23
CA ASP A 202 -17.97 9.26 3.63
C ASP A 202 -19.28 9.88 4.12
N HIS A 203 -19.94 10.68 3.27
CA HIS A 203 -21.28 11.23 3.59
C HIS A 203 -22.35 10.14 3.68
N LEU A 204 -22.52 9.31 2.65
CA LEU A 204 -23.56 8.29 2.58
C LEU A 204 -23.38 7.15 3.60
N MET A 205 -22.14 6.89 4.01
CA MET A 205 -21.82 5.91 5.06
C MET A 205 -21.82 6.53 6.47
N GLY A 206 -22.15 7.83 6.57
CA GLY A 206 -22.27 8.54 7.84
C GLY A 206 -20.95 8.64 8.61
N ILE A 207 -19.84 8.73 7.89
CA ILE A 207 -18.51 8.89 8.53
C ILE A 207 -18.45 10.24 9.22
N THR A 208 -18.07 10.22 10.49
CA THR A 208 -17.99 11.42 11.34
C THR A 208 -16.55 11.90 11.54
N HIS A 209 -15.57 10.99 11.44
CA HIS A 209 -14.16 11.29 11.64
C HIS A 209 -13.32 10.57 10.58
N VAL A 210 -12.43 11.32 9.93
CA VAL A 210 -11.54 10.85 8.87
C VAL A 210 -10.11 10.85 9.37
N LEU A 211 -9.69 9.73 10.00
CA LEU A 211 -8.29 9.53 10.35
C LEU A 211 -7.58 8.92 9.13
N ARG A 212 -6.56 9.61 8.60
CA ARG A 212 -5.80 9.19 7.42
C ARG A 212 -4.37 9.70 7.45
N GLY A 213 -3.50 9.22 6.57
CA GLY A 213 -2.11 9.67 6.51
C GLY A 213 -1.97 11.13 6.06
N GLU A 214 -0.92 11.80 6.54
CA GLU A 214 -0.61 13.21 6.23
C GLU A 214 -0.39 13.49 4.74
N GLU A 215 -0.11 12.47 3.92
CA GLU A 215 0.01 12.62 2.46
C GLU A 215 -1.28 13.12 1.81
N TRP A 216 -2.41 13.00 2.49
CA TRP A 216 -3.72 13.42 2.00
C TRP A 216 -4.11 14.84 2.42
N ILE A 217 -3.25 15.58 3.11
CA ILE A 217 -3.51 16.98 3.51
C ILE A 217 -3.83 17.84 2.28
N ASN A 218 -3.08 17.66 1.18
CA ASN A 218 -3.30 18.41 -0.07
C ASN A 218 -4.65 18.11 -0.77
N SER A 219 -5.34 17.06 -0.33
CA SER A 219 -6.70 16.74 -0.81
C SER A 219 -7.79 17.41 0.03
N ALA A 220 -7.49 17.81 1.25
CA ALA A 220 -8.48 18.35 2.17
C ALA A 220 -9.20 19.61 1.66
N PRO A 221 -8.54 20.58 1.00
CA PRO A 221 -9.26 21.73 0.41
C PRO A 221 -10.31 21.33 -0.62
N LYS A 222 -9.98 20.32 -1.45
CA LYS A 222 -10.89 19.81 -2.48
C LYS A 222 -12.09 19.10 -1.87
N HIS A 223 -11.86 18.35 -0.80
CA HIS A 223 -12.92 17.65 -0.07
C HIS A 223 -13.83 18.66 0.64
N GLN A 224 -13.26 19.64 1.36
CA GLN A 224 -14.04 20.68 2.01
C GLN A 224 -14.94 21.40 1.00
N LEU A 225 -14.39 21.78 -0.16
CA LEU A 225 -15.16 22.45 -1.21
C LEU A 225 -16.30 21.58 -1.76
N LEU A 226 -16.08 20.26 -1.88
CA LEU A 226 -17.15 19.32 -2.29
C LEU A 226 -18.26 19.24 -1.23
N TYR A 227 -17.92 19.16 0.06
CA TYR A 227 -18.90 19.19 1.14
C TYR A 227 -19.70 20.49 1.13
N GLU A 228 -19.05 21.64 0.93
CA GLU A 228 -19.71 22.93 0.79
C GLU A 228 -20.66 22.97 -0.43
N TYR A 229 -20.24 22.46 -1.57
CA TYR A 229 -21.04 22.42 -2.80
C TYR A 229 -22.27 21.53 -2.69
N PHE A 230 -22.18 20.45 -1.93
CA PHE A 230 -23.32 19.58 -1.64
C PHE A 230 -24.18 20.09 -0.48
N GLY A 231 -23.73 21.10 0.27
CA GLY A 231 -24.39 21.56 1.49
C GLY A 231 -24.37 20.56 2.63
N TRP A 232 -23.34 19.71 2.66
CA TRP A 232 -23.16 18.68 3.68
C TRP A 232 -22.24 19.12 4.81
N GLU A 233 -22.49 18.59 6.01
CA GLU A 233 -21.55 18.72 7.12
C GLU A 233 -20.31 17.87 6.85
N MET A 234 -19.13 18.47 6.97
CA MET A 234 -17.86 17.79 6.76
C MET A 234 -17.46 17.00 8.02
N PRO A 235 -16.97 15.75 7.90
CA PRO A 235 -16.44 15.04 9.05
C PRO A 235 -15.18 15.71 9.61
N GLU A 236 -14.91 15.49 10.89
CA GLU A 236 -13.65 15.92 11.54
C GLU A 236 -12.44 15.27 10.87
N LEU A 237 -11.44 16.05 10.52
CA LEU A 237 -10.22 15.56 9.89
C LEU A 237 -9.12 15.32 10.91
N CYS A 238 -8.40 14.23 10.72
CA CYS A 238 -7.25 13.87 11.53
C CYS A 238 -6.14 13.29 10.64
N HIS A 239 -5.11 14.09 10.34
CA HIS A 239 -4.01 13.67 9.49
C HIS A 239 -2.85 13.13 10.33
N MET A 240 -2.77 11.79 10.37
CA MET A 240 -1.77 11.01 11.08
C MET A 240 -0.38 11.12 10.45
N PRO A 241 0.69 11.09 11.24
CA PRO A 241 2.05 11.09 10.72
C PRO A 241 2.33 9.81 9.92
N LEU A 242 3.20 9.92 8.91
CA LEU A 242 3.66 8.78 8.12
C LEU A 242 4.72 7.97 8.85
N LEU A 243 4.68 6.65 8.67
CA LEU A 243 5.79 5.78 9.02
C LEU A 243 7.01 6.10 8.15
N ARG A 244 8.19 6.20 8.78
CA ARG A 244 9.43 6.59 8.11
C ARG A 244 10.49 5.51 8.23
N ASN A 245 11.39 5.49 7.26
CA ASN A 245 12.63 4.72 7.35
C ASN A 245 13.61 5.36 8.36
N PRO A 246 14.67 4.66 8.80
CA PRO A 246 15.72 5.25 9.67
C PRO A 246 16.37 6.51 9.09
N ASP A 247 16.43 6.64 7.76
CA ASP A 247 16.92 7.86 7.08
C ASP A 247 15.86 8.98 6.97
N LYS A 248 14.74 8.86 7.69
CA LYS A 248 13.60 9.77 7.72
C LYS A 248 12.81 9.89 6.40
N SER A 249 13.16 9.15 5.36
CA SER A 249 12.33 9.05 4.15
C SER A 249 11.03 8.29 4.44
N LYS A 250 9.99 8.50 3.62
CA LYS A 250 8.73 7.75 3.71
C LYS A 250 9.02 6.26 3.62
N LEU A 251 8.40 5.47 4.52
CA LEU A 251 8.49 4.00 4.47
C LEU A 251 7.98 3.50 3.11
N SER A 252 8.80 2.73 2.40
CA SER A 252 8.48 2.29 1.04
C SER A 252 9.00 0.88 0.75
N LYS A 253 8.32 0.19 -0.16
CA LYS A 253 8.68 -1.17 -0.63
C LYS A 253 10.12 -1.27 -1.18
N ARG A 254 10.69 -0.15 -1.65
CA ARG A 254 12.06 -0.13 -2.20
C ARG A 254 13.15 -0.37 -1.15
N LYS A 255 12.92 0.04 0.09
CA LYS A 255 13.95 0.00 1.15
C LYS A 255 13.69 -1.06 2.22
N ASN A 256 12.43 -1.30 2.56
CA ASN A 256 12.05 -2.22 3.62
C ASN A 256 10.86 -3.08 3.20
N PRO A 257 10.68 -4.26 3.78
CA PRO A 257 9.45 -5.00 3.67
C PRO A 257 8.31 -4.18 4.29
N THR A 258 7.31 -3.86 3.49
CA THR A 258 6.16 -3.05 3.93
C THR A 258 4.85 -3.82 3.93
N SER A 259 4.84 -5.04 3.40
CA SER A 259 3.67 -5.90 3.39
C SER A 259 3.43 -6.55 4.75
N ILE A 260 2.18 -6.57 5.18
CA ILE A 260 1.75 -7.31 6.39
C ILE A 260 2.05 -8.80 6.21
N ASN A 261 1.89 -9.34 5.00
CA ASN A 261 2.15 -10.75 4.70
C ASN A 261 3.62 -11.14 4.90
N TYR A 262 4.56 -10.20 4.69
CA TYR A 262 5.96 -10.45 5.01
C TYR A 262 6.13 -10.79 6.49
N TYR A 263 5.57 -10.00 7.40
CA TYR A 263 5.70 -10.23 8.84
C TYR A 263 5.05 -11.54 9.26
N ARG A 264 3.87 -11.84 8.71
CA ARG A 264 3.20 -13.12 8.92
C ARG A 264 4.06 -14.29 8.46
N ARG A 265 4.68 -14.21 7.28
CA ARG A 265 5.59 -15.23 6.73
C ARG A 265 6.88 -15.36 7.52
N MET A 266 7.39 -14.26 8.07
CA MET A 266 8.55 -14.26 8.96
C MET A 266 8.29 -14.88 10.34
N GLY A 267 7.03 -15.17 10.67
CA GLY A 267 6.63 -15.74 11.96
C GLY A 267 6.50 -14.72 13.09
N TYR A 268 6.23 -13.45 12.74
CA TYR A 268 5.83 -12.49 13.76
C TYR A 268 4.41 -12.79 14.24
N LEU A 269 4.19 -12.65 15.55
CA LEU A 269 2.86 -12.77 16.15
C LEU A 269 2.03 -11.51 15.84
N PRO A 270 0.74 -11.65 15.51
CA PRO A 270 -0.12 -10.50 15.21
C PRO A 270 -0.19 -9.52 16.37
N GLN A 271 -0.22 -10.00 17.62
CA GLN A 271 -0.24 -9.17 18.82
C GLN A 271 1.01 -8.29 18.93
N ALA A 272 2.18 -8.84 18.60
CA ALA A 272 3.43 -8.08 18.62
C ALA A 272 3.45 -7.01 17.52
N VAL A 273 2.96 -7.33 16.31
CA VAL A 273 2.87 -6.37 15.21
C VAL A 273 1.91 -5.24 15.55
N ILE A 274 0.73 -5.54 16.10
CA ILE A 274 -0.26 -4.53 16.53
C ILE A 274 0.28 -3.65 17.64
N ASN A 275 0.85 -4.23 18.68
CA ASN A 275 1.46 -3.46 19.77
C ASN A 275 2.56 -2.52 19.22
N TYR A 276 3.42 -3.06 18.33
CA TYR A 276 4.46 -2.25 17.71
C TYR A 276 3.90 -1.09 16.89
N LEU A 277 2.87 -1.33 16.04
CA LEU A 277 2.20 -0.27 15.29
C LEU A 277 1.50 0.73 16.21
N GLY A 278 0.90 0.29 17.31
CA GLY A 278 0.30 1.16 18.32
C GLY A 278 1.29 2.13 18.97
N ARG A 279 2.56 1.71 19.07
CA ARG A 279 3.66 2.57 19.58
C ARG A 279 4.20 3.54 18.54
N MET A 280 3.77 3.45 17.29
CA MET A 280 4.22 4.37 16.23
C MET A 280 3.55 5.74 16.38
N GLY A 281 4.19 6.60 17.15
CA GLY A 281 3.73 7.96 17.42
C GLY A 281 2.73 8.09 18.58
N TRP A 282 2.41 7.00 19.28
CA TRP A 282 1.59 7.00 20.49
C TRP A 282 2.21 6.11 21.58
N SER A 283 1.85 6.33 22.83
CA SER A 283 2.30 5.52 23.98
C SER A 283 1.21 5.36 25.01
N MET A 284 1.27 4.25 25.77
CA MET A 284 0.42 4.05 26.95
C MET A 284 0.63 5.18 27.96
N PRO A 285 -0.41 5.54 28.77
CA PRO A 285 -0.28 6.57 29.82
C PRO A 285 0.82 6.31 30.84
N ASP A 286 1.12 5.05 31.12
CA ASP A 286 2.17 4.60 32.04
C ASP A 286 3.52 4.31 31.34
N GLU A 287 3.62 4.65 30.05
CA GLU A 287 4.83 4.52 29.20
C GLU A 287 5.31 3.07 29.00
N ARG A 288 4.55 2.05 29.43
CA ARG A 288 4.93 0.67 29.17
C ARG A 288 4.96 0.35 27.66
N GLU A 289 5.91 -0.47 27.28
CA GLU A 289 6.13 -0.81 25.87
C GLU A 289 5.24 -1.96 25.37
N LYS A 290 4.90 -2.90 26.24
CA LYS A 290 4.06 -4.08 25.93
C LYS A 290 2.63 -3.84 26.42
N PHE A 291 1.69 -3.95 25.50
CA PHE A 291 0.23 -3.83 25.76
C PHE A 291 -0.58 -4.54 24.67
N SER A 292 -1.75 -5.00 25.04
CA SER A 292 -2.70 -5.61 24.11
C SER A 292 -3.50 -4.58 23.32
N LEU A 293 -4.18 -5.04 22.26
CA LEU A 293 -5.11 -4.20 21.50
C LEU A 293 -6.25 -3.67 22.39
N ASP A 294 -6.80 -4.51 23.27
CA ASP A 294 -7.87 -4.12 24.19
C ASP A 294 -7.41 -3.03 25.17
N GLU A 295 -6.20 -3.16 25.70
CA GLU A 295 -5.60 -2.14 26.57
C GLU A 295 -5.37 -0.83 25.79
N MET A 296 -4.92 -0.90 24.54
CA MET A 296 -4.79 0.28 23.70
C MET A 296 -6.14 0.94 23.46
N MET A 297 -7.19 0.19 23.10
CA MET A 297 -8.54 0.72 22.91
C MET A 297 -9.10 1.38 24.18
N ALA A 298 -8.83 0.81 25.35
CA ALA A 298 -9.30 1.35 26.63
C ALA A 298 -8.62 2.67 27.02
N HIS A 299 -7.37 2.87 26.62
CA HIS A 299 -6.54 4.02 27.02
C HIS A 299 -6.20 4.97 25.87
N PHE A 300 -6.76 4.71 24.69
CA PHE A 300 -6.44 5.50 23.50
C PHE A 300 -6.88 6.96 23.68
N ASP A 301 -5.98 7.87 23.33
CA ASP A 301 -6.25 9.31 23.26
C ASP A 301 -5.54 9.87 22.02
N ILE A 302 -6.33 10.35 21.07
CA ILE A 302 -5.80 10.88 19.80
C ILE A 302 -4.90 12.09 20.00
N GLN A 303 -5.12 12.90 21.05
CA GLN A 303 -4.33 14.08 21.34
C GLN A 303 -2.90 13.74 21.79
N ARG A 304 -2.65 12.50 22.17
CA ARG A 304 -1.31 12.01 22.54
C ARG A 304 -0.48 11.55 21.34
N VAL A 305 -1.02 11.63 20.12
CA VAL A 305 -0.29 11.26 18.90
C VAL A 305 0.77 12.31 18.58
N SER A 306 2.02 11.90 18.54
CA SER A 306 3.16 12.73 18.16
C SER A 306 3.25 12.91 16.64
N LEU A 307 3.37 14.14 16.17
CA LEU A 307 3.48 14.47 14.75
C LEU A 307 4.87 14.24 14.13
N GLY A 308 5.85 13.79 14.92
CA GLY A 308 7.26 13.67 14.51
C GLY A 308 7.56 12.64 13.42
N GLY A 309 6.59 11.86 12.95
CA GLY A 309 6.78 10.82 11.95
C GLY A 309 7.63 9.65 12.51
N PRO A 310 7.00 8.61 13.08
CA PRO A 310 7.72 7.53 13.76
C PRO A 310 8.60 6.73 12.81
N VAL A 311 9.78 6.37 13.26
CA VAL A 311 10.73 5.53 12.52
C VAL A 311 10.35 4.07 12.71
N PHE A 312 10.15 3.36 11.60
CA PHE A 312 9.89 1.93 11.60
C PHE A 312 11.21 1.16 11.77
N ASP A 313 11.41 0.63 12.98
CA ASP A 313 12.60 -0.09 13.41
C ASP A 313 12.29 -1.59 13.54
N LEU A 314 12.84 -2.39 12.63
CA LEU A 314 12.61 -3.82 12.57
C LEU A 314 13.28 -4.57 13.74
N GLU A 315 14.41 -4.09 14.26
CA GLU A 315 15.07 -4.71 15.42
C GLU A 315 14.18 -4.58 16.66
N LYS A 316 13.57 -3.37 16.85
CA LYS A 316 12.64 -3.14 17.94
C LYS A 316 11.38 -4.01 17.82
N LEU A 317 10.82 -4.16 16.62
CA LEU A 317 9.70 -5.08 16.39
C LEU A 317 10.10 -6.53 16.69
N THR A 318 11.28 -6.97 16.26
CA THR A 318 11.78 -8.32 16.51
C THR A 318 11.98 -8.57 18.00
N TRP A 319 12.55 -7.61 18.72
CA TRP A 319 12.71 -7.70 20.17
C TRP A 319 11.35 -7.82 20.89
N LEU A 320 10.39 -6.97 20.51
CA LEU A 320 9.03 -7.00 21.08
C LEU A 320 8.33 -8.33 20.80
N ASN A 321 8.42 -8.82 19.55
CA ASN A 321 7.89 -10.13 19.18
C ASN A 321 8.50 -11.27 20.05
N GLY A 322 9.82 -11.20 20.30
CA GLY A 322 10.48 -12.14 21.19
C GLY A 322 9.96 -12.11 22.63
N LEU A 323 9.54 -10.93 23.14
CA LEU A 323 8.88 -10.84 24.46
C LEU A 323 7.55 -11.58 24.45
N TYR A 324 6.70 -11.34 23.44
CA TYR A 324 5.41 -12.04 23.32
C TYR A 324 5.59 -13.57 23.26
N ILE A 325 6.54 -14.06 22.47
CA ILE A 325 6.80 -15.52 22.37
C ILE A 325 7.22 -16.10 23.73
N ARG A 326 8.10 -15.42 24.47
CA ARG A 326 8.69 -15.99 25.70
C ARG A 326 7.84 -15.76 26.94
N GLU A 327 7.02 -14.73 26.97
CA GLU A 327 6.31 -14.32 28.18
C GLU A 327 4.80 -14.60 28.12
N GLU A 328 4.21 -14.63 26.91
CA GLU A 328 2.76 -14.77 26.74
C GLU A 328 2.34 -16.16 26.24
N LEU A 329 3.24 -16.89 25.56
CA LEU A 329 2.92 -18.21 25.03
C LEU A 329 3.43 -19.29 25.98
N ASP A 330 2.54 -20.09 26.53
CA ASP A 330 2.91 -21.40 27.06
C ASP A 330 3.17 -22.40 25.91
N ASP A 331 3.55 -23.62 26.24
CA ASP A 331 3.92 -24.63 25.24
C ASP A 331 2.76 -24.98 24.30
N ASP A 332 1.52 -25.02 24.80
CA ASP A 332 0.33 -25.31 23.98
C ASP A 332 0.00 -24.16 23.04
N ALA A 333 0.05 -22.91 23.52
CA ALA A 333 -0.15 -21.72 22.71
C ALA A 333 0.96 -21.55 21.68
N PHE A 334 2.21 -21.83 22.05
CA PHE A 334 3.35 -21.81 21.13
C PHE A 334 3.22 -22.88 20.04
N LEU A 335 2.84 -24.11 20.40
CA LEU A 335 2.58 -25.18 19.43
C LEU A 335 1.46 -24.77 18.47
N LYS A 336 0.36 -24.21 18.96
CA LYS A 336 -0.74 -23.72 18.13
C LYS A 336 -0.25 -22.65 17.15
N ALA A 337 0.47 -21.64 17.63
CA ALA A 337 1.03 -20.58 16.80
C ALA A 337 1.96 -21.13 15.72
N LEU A 338 2.80 -22.09 16.05
CA LEU A 338 3.69 -22.77 15.10
C LEU A 338 2.93 -23.52 14.01
N MET A 339 1.86 -24.24 14.40
CA MET A 339 0.99 -24.96 13.46
C MET A 339 0.24 -24.01 12.54
N GLU A 340 -0.30 -22.91 13.07
CA GLU A 340 -1.00 -21.88 12.28
C GLU A 340 -0.05 -21.12 11.36
N TRP A 341 1.18 -20.84 11.78
CA TRP A 341 2.16 -20.13 10.97
C TRP A 341 2.68 -20.97 9.80
N ALA A 342 3.27 -22.13 10.07
CA ALA A 342 4.08 -22.84 9.10
C ALA A 342 3.52 -24.23 8.74
N PHE A 343 2.92 -24.94 9.70
CA PHE A 343 2.49 -26.33 9.51
C PHE A 343 0.98 -26.46 9.28
N ASN A 344 0.30 -25.37 8.87
CA ASN A 344 -1.09 -25.44 8.48
C ASN A 344 -1.26 -26.20 7.15
N GLU A 345 -2.36 -26.92 7.03
CA GLU A 345 -2.63 -27.82 5.90
C GLU A 345 -2.58 -27.09 4.54
N ARG A 346 -3.10 -25.87 4.48
CA ARG A 346 -3.12 -25.05 3.25
C ARG A 346 -1.70 -24.80 2.74
N TYR A 347 -0.83 -24.26 3.59
CA TYR A 347 0.54 -23.90 3.20
C TYR A 347 1.37 -25.14 2.87
N VAL A 348 1.23 -26.20 3.67
CA VAL A 348 1.92 -27.46 3.39
C VAL A 348 1.48 -28.05 2.05
N LYS A 349 0.19 -28.02 1.71
CA LYS A 349 -0.32 -28.48 0.42
C LYS A 349 0.27 -27.75 -0.78
N GLU A 350 0.58 -26.45 -0.65
CA GLU A 350 1.26 -25.68 -1.71
C GLU A 350 2.69 -26.17 -1.94
N ILE A 351 3.36 -26.66 -0.90
CA ILE A 351 4.76 -27.13 -0.93
C ILE A 351 4.86 -28.58 -1.45
N LEU A 352 3.90 -29.43 -1.13
CA LEU A 352 3.97 -30.89 -1.43
C LEU A 352 4.31 -31.22 -2.89
N PRO A 353 3.77 -30.54 -3.93
CA PRO A 353 4.12 -30.82 -5.32
C PRO A 353 5.61 -30.62 -5.63
N GLN A 354 6.31 -29.78 -4.88
CA GLN A 354 7.73 -29.50 -5.06
C GLN A 354 8.62 -30.51 -4.34
N VAL A 355 8.11 -31.13 -3.30
CA VAL A 355 8.88 -32.03 -2.41
C VAL A 355 8.64 -33.50 -2.74
N ARG A 356 7.37 -33.93 -2.81
CA ARG A 356 6.99 -35.35 -2.98
C ARG A 356 7.74 -36.10 -4.09
N PRO A 357 7.97 -35.53 -5.29
CA PRO A 357 8.68 -36.25 -6.36
C PRO A 357 10.20 -36.40 -6.14
N ARG A 358 10.74 -35.85 -5.05
CA ARG A 358 12.19 -35.74 -4.80
C ARG A 358 12.65 -36.42 -3.51
N VAL A 359 11.73 -37.05 -2.80
CA VAL A 359 12.03 -37.72 -1.53
C VAL A 359 11.70 -39.20 -1.59
N GLU A 360 12.50 -40.02 -1.00
CA GLU A 360 12.30 -41.45 -0.83
C GLU A 360 11.75 -41.77 0.57
N THR A 361 12.08 -40.91 1.55
CA THR A 361 11.62 -41.04 2.94
C THR A 361 11.09 -39.73 3.48
N LEU A 362 10.17 -39.77 4.47
CA LEU A 362 9.61 -38.56 5.08
C LEU A 362 10.69 -37.71 5.79
N SER A 363 11.78 -38.31 6.26
CA SER A 363 12.88 -37.60 6.90
C SER A 363 13.60 -36.62 5.96
N GLU A 364 13.51 -36.83 4.65
CA GLU A 364 14.13 -35.95 3.64
C GLU A 364 13.31 -34.69 3.36
N VAL A 365 12.04 -34.66 3.81
CA VAL A 365 11.13 -33.53 3.59
C VAL A 365 11.66 -32.26 4.24
N VAL A 366 12.06 -32.32 5.50
CA VAL A 366 12.53 -31.15 6.27
C VAL A 366 13.80 -30.52 5.67
N PRO A 367 14.88 -31.27 5.39
CA PRO A 367 16.05 -30.72 4.72
C PRO A 367 15.71 -30.07 3.34
N LEU A 368 14.89 -30.74 2.54
CA LEU A 368 14.53 -30.26 1.20
C LEU A 368 13.61 -29.04 1.23
N ALA A 369 12.62 -29.01 2.13
CA ALA A 369 11.60 -27.97 2.23
C ALA A 369 11.93 -26.88 3.27
N GLY A 370 13.03 -26.98 4.02
CA GLY A 370 13.35 -26.09 5.14
C GLY A 370 13.33 -24.62 4.80
N HIS A 371 13.68 -24.27 3.59
CA HIS A 371 13.63 -22.87 3.13
C HIS A 371 12.21 -22.27 3.05
N PHE A 372 11.16 -23.08 2.99
CA PHE A 372 9.78 -22.61 3.09
C PHE A 372 9.36 -22.24 4.51
N PHE A 373 10.03 -22.83 5.50
CA PHE A 373 9.76 -22.67 6.93
C PHE A 373 10.81 -21.79 7.65
N SER A 374 11.65 -21.12 6.90
CA SER A 374 12.64 -20.17 7.43
C SER A 374 12.31 -18.76 6.95
N GLY A 375 12.75 -17.76 7.71
CA GLY A 375 12.74 -16.37 7.27
C GLY A 375 13.80 -16.08 6.21
N LEU A 376 14.76 -15.20 6.53
CA LEU A 376 15.92 -14.97 5.68
C LEU A 376 16.88 -16.17 5.76
N PRO A 377 17.39 -16.66 4.62
CA PRO A 377 18.32 -17.79 4.62
C PRO A 377 19.65 -17.41 5.27
N ARG A 378 20.24 -18.35 5.99
CA ARG A 378 21.58 -18.17 6.57
C ARG A 378 22.63 -18.40 5.47
N ILE A 379 23.02 -17.31 4.81
CA ILE A 379 24.02 -17.30 3.74
C ILE A 379 25.19 -16.39 4.12
N THR A 380 26.36 -16.71 3.53
CA THR A 380 27.59 -15.92 3.61
C THR A 380 28.06 -15.60 2.19
N GLU A 381 29.04 -14.72 2.04
CA GLU A 381 29.66 -14.43 0.74
C GLU A 381 30.21 -15.69 0.08
N GLU A 382 30.82 -16.61 0.85
CA GLU A 382 31.37 -17.88 0.37
C GLU A 382 30.33 -18.78 -0.35
N ASN A 383 29.05 -18.66 -0.02
CA ASN A 383 28.01 -19.42 -0.74
C ASN A 383 27.92 -19.04 -2.21
N PHE A 384 28.42 -17.85 -2.59
CA PHE A 384 28.41 -17.35 -3.96
C PHE A 384 29.70 -17.61 -4.73
N ASP A 385 30.77 -18.22 -4.13
CA ASP A 385 32.06 -18.49 -4.78
C ASP A 385 31.93 -19.33 -6.05
N ALA A 386 30.95 -20.22 -6.12
CA ALA A 386 30.69 -21.04 -7.29
C ALA A 386 29.98 -20.34 -8.42
N VAL A 387 29.48 -19.11 -8.19
CA VAL A 387 28.79 -18.29 -9.18
C VAL A 387 29.80 -17.66 -10.12
N LYS A 388 29.69 -17.95 -11.43
CA LYS A 388 30.63 -17.47 -12.46
C LYS A 388 30.28 -16.03 -12.94
N LEU A 389 30.08 -15.12 -12.00
CA LEU A 389 29.82 -13.70 -12.28
C LEU A 389 30.79 -12.84 -11.49
N GLY A 390 31.21 -11.73 -12.08
CA GLY A 390 31.96 -10.71 -11.34
C GLY A 390 31.11 -10.16 -10.19
N HIS A 391 31.73 -9.77 -9.09
CA HIS A 391 31.03 -9.27 -7.88
C HIS A 391 30.05 -8.12 -8.21
N GLU A 392 30.45 -7.19 -9.05
CA GLU A 392 29.59 -6.07 -9.45
C GLU A 392 28.38 -6.53 -10.29
N ASP A 393 28.60 -7.46 -11.24
CA ASP A 393 27.52 -8.03 -12.05
C ASP A 393 26.54 -8.85 -11.22
N LEU A 394 27.05 -9.56 -10.23
CA LEU A 394 26.22 -10.30 -9.27
C LEU A 394 25.31 -9.36 -8.48
N LEU A 395 25.84 -8.28 -7.91
CA LEU A 395 25.05 -7.25 -7.22
C LEU A 395 24.04 -6.60 -8.15
N ARG A 396 24.44 -6.28 -9.40
CA ARG A 396 23.58 -5.67 -10.41
C ARG A 396 22.40 -6.59 -10.77
N LEU A 397 22.67 -7.88 -11.02
CA LEU A 397 21.65 -8.88 -11.33
C LEU A 397 20.62 -8.99 -10.20
N LEU A 398 21.07 -9.15 -8.95
CA LEU A 398 20.17 -9.25 -7.81
C LEU A 398 19.35 -7.98 -7.59
N GLN A 399 19.97 -6.81 -7.80
CA GLN A 399 19.29 -5.51 -7.68
C GLN A 399 18.23 -5.31 -8.76
N PHE A 400 18.50 -5.72 -10.01
CA PHE A 400 17.53 -5.66 -11.10
C PHE A 400 16.35 -6.58 -10.84
N LEU A 401 16.57 -7.78 -10.28
CA LEU A 401 15.50 -8.67 -9.86
C LEU A 401 14.62 -8.03 -8.76
N VAL A 402 15.23 -7.37 -7.76
CA VAL A 402 14.46 -6.66 -6.72
C VAL A 402 13.54 -5.61 -7.33
N TRP A 403 14.03 -4.79 -8.27
CA TRP A 403 13.23 -3.74 -8.91
C TRP A 403 12.18 -4.31 -9.86
N ARG A 404 12.55 -5.29 -10.67
CA ARG A 404 11.62 -5.94 -11.61
C ARG A 404 10.47 -6.61 -10.85
N PHE A 405 10.76 -7.30 -9.76
CA PHE A 405 9.76 -7.96 -8.92
C PHE A 405 8.89 -6.98 -8.09
N GLU A 406 9.23 -5.70 -8.04
CA GLU A 406 8.38 -4.67 -7.44
C GLU A 406 7.17 -4.32 -8.32
N ILE A 407 7.32 -4.43 -9.65
CA ILE A 407 6.33 -4.00 -10.63
C ILE A 407 5.57 -5.14 -11.32
N VAL A 408 5.88 -6.40 -11.00
CA VAL A 408 5.16 -7.56 -11.55
C VAL A 408 3.71 -7.56 -11.06
N PRO A 409 2.73 -7.46 -11.97
CA PRO A 409 1.33 -7.27 -11.57
C PRO A 409 0.67 -8.55 -11.02
N ALA A 410 1.16 -9.71 -11.41
CA ALA A 410 0.62 -11.01 -11.00
C ALA A 410 1.76 -11.94 -10.53
N TRP A 411 1.67 -12.42 -9.27
CA TRP A 411 2.73 -13.18 -8.64
C TRP A 411 2.49 -14.69 -8.77
N HIS A 412 2.82 -15.24 -9.93
CA HIS A 412 2.79 -16.66 -10.22
C HIS A 412 3.97 -17.07 -11.11
N LYS A 413 4.26 -18.37 -11.16
CA LYS A 413 5.45 -18.92 -11.83
C LYS A 413 5.66 -18.44 -13.26
N GLU A 414 4.60 -18.42 -14.06
CA GLU A 414 4.66 -18.08 -15.48
C GLU A 414 5.03 -16.61 -15.68
N ALA A 415 4.43 -15.71 -14.92
CA ALA A 415 4.75 -14.29 -14.94
C ALA A 415 6.20 -14.04 -14.48
N LEU A 416 6.61 -14.65 -13.38
CA LEU A 416 7.99 -14.57 -12.90
C LEU A 416 9.01 -15.09 -13.92
N LEU A 417 8.65 -16.16 -14.64
CA LEU A 417 9.53 -16.74 -15.66
C LEU A 417 9.73 -15.79 -16.87
N VAL A 418 8.72 -15.01 -17.25
CA VAL A 418 8.83 -13.99 -18.30
C VAL A 418 9.86 -12.94 -17.89
N GLU A 419 9.74 -12.39 -16.69
CA GLU A 419 10.63 -11.35 -16.17
C GLU A 419 12.08 -11.85 -16.03
N VAL A 420 12.25 -13.04 -15.49
CA VAL A 420 13.57 -13.66 -15.33
C VAL A 420 14.23 -13.93 -16.69
N LYS A 421 13.47 -14.38 -17.70
CA LYS A 421 14.00 -14.58 -19.07
C LYS A 421 14.41 -13.26 -19.71
N GLY A 422 13.61 -12.20 -19.55
CA GLY A 422 13.95 -10.88 -20.06
C GLY A 422 15.27 -10.36 -19.49
N LEU A 423 15.42 -10.46 -18.16
CA LEU A 423 16.66 -10.06 -17.48
C LEU A 423 17.85 -10.96 -17.87
N ALA A 424 17.68 -12.27 -17.95
CA ALA A 424 18.74 -13.18 -18.38
C ALA A 424 19.26 -12.84 -19.77
N ALA A 425 18.38 -12.49 -20.71
CA ALA A 425 18.73 -12.04 -22.06
C ALA A 425 19.49 -10.69 -22.02
N HIS A 426 19.06 -9.74 -21.19
CA HIS A 426 19.74 -8.45 -21.02
C HIS A 426 21.19 -8.62 -20.50
N PHE A 427 21.40 -9.55 -19.57
CA PHE A 427 22.73 -9.86 -19.02
C PHE A 427 23.56 -10.77 -19.93
N ASP A 428 23.05 -11.18 -21.10
CA ASP A 428 23.69 -12.19 -21.99
C ASP A 428 24.08 -13.48 -21.27
N LEU A 429 23.20 -13.95 -20.36
CA LEU A 429 23.42 -15.13 -19.54
C LEU A 429 22.45 -16.27 -19.91
N LYS A 430 22.96 -17.50 -19.88
CA LYS A 430 22.10 -18.68 -19.92
C LYS A 430 21.27 -18.76 -18.65
N MET A 431 20.05 -19.24 -18.74
CA MET A 431 19.12 -19.38 -17.59
C MET A 431 19.76 -20.06 -16.37
N LYS A 432 20.58 -21.11 -16.58
CA LYS A 432 21.28 -21.81 -15.49
C LYS A 432 22.29 -20.89 -14.77
N GLU A 433 22.99 -20.05 -15.51
CA GLU A 433 23.98 -19.11 -14.95
C GLU A 433 23.29 -17.95 -14.22
N PHE A 434 22.21 -17.43 -14.83
CA PHE A 434 21.40 -16.37 -14.23
C PHE A 434 20.73 -16.82 -12.92
N LEU A 435 20.15 -18.03 -12.90
CA LEU A 435 19.44 -18.55 -11.73
C LEU A 435 20.36 -19.04 -10.61
N ALA A 436 21.65 -19.29 -10.85
CA ALA A 436 22.56 -19.81 -9.82
C ALA A 436 22.60 -18.91 -8.57
N PRO A 437 22.84 -17.59 -8.64
CA PRO A 437 22.79 -16.72 -7.48
C PRO A 437 21.39 -16.57 -6.89
N VAL A 438 20.34 -16.65 -7.72
CA VAL A 438 18.95 -16.58 -7.27
C VAL A 438 18.61 -17.79 -6.39
N PHE A 439 19.07 -19.00 -6.75
CA PHE A 439 18.90 -20.19 -5.92
C PHE A 439 19.48 -19.98 -4.53
N ILE A 440 20.71 -19.50 -4.44
CA ILE A 440 21.38 -19.25 -3.17
C ILE A 440 20.62 -18.20 -2.36
N ALA A 441 20.28 -17.09 -2.99
CA ALA A 441 19.55 -16.00 -2.32
C ALA A 441 18.17 -16.44 -1.79
N ILE A 442 17.44 -17.27 -2.52
CA ILE A 442 16.07 -17.68 -2.17
C ILE A 442 16.03 -18.89 -1.24
N THR A 443 16.89 -19.91 -1.47
CA THR A 443 16.81 -21.18 -0.73
C THR A 443 17.95 -21.39 0.27
N GLY A 444 18.99 -20.58 0.22
CA GLY A 444 20.22 -20.77 1.01
C GLY A 444 21.12 -21.91 0.52
N SER A 445 20.82 -22.49 -0.65
CA SER A 445 21.54 -23.68 -1.19
C SER A 445 21.74 -23.53 -2.70
N THR A 446 22.68 -24.27 -3.24
CA THR A 446 22.92 -24.38 -4.69
C THR A 446 22.02 -25.44 -5.36
N ALA A 447 21.36 -26.29 -4.59
CA ALA A 447 20.42 -27.31 -5.07
C ALA A 447 19.26 -27.49 -4.11
N SER A 448 18.05 -27.39 -4.62
CA SER A 448 16.80 -27.48 -3.85
C SER A 448 15.62 -27.78 -4.81
N THR A 449 14.40 -27.45 -4.38
CA THR A 449 13.20 -27.44 -5.23
C THR A 449 13.35 -26.39 -6.35
N SER A 450 12.42 -26.33 -7.31
CA SER A 450 12.43 -25.29 -8.34
C SER A 450 12.39 -23.90 -7.72
N VAL A 451 13.38 -23.05 -8.02
CA VAL A 451 13.43 -21.69 -7.46
C VAL A 451 12.26 -20.82 -7.93
N MET A 452 11.75 -21.05 -9.14
CA MET A 452 10.58 -20.33 -9.65
C MET A 452 9.32 -20.68 -8.86
N ASP A 453 9.11 -21.96 -8.58
CA ASP A 453 8.01 -22.41 -7.74
C ASP A 453 8.20 -21.95 -6.28
N ALA A 454 9.43 -21.97 -5.78
CA ALA A 454 9.73 -21.46 -4.44
C ALA A 454 9.40 -19.98 -4.30
N MET A 455 9.78 -19.14 -5.27
CA MET A 455 9.44 -17.72 -5.28
C MET A 455 7.92 -17.49 -5.34
N ALA A 456 7.20 -18.28 -6.16
CA ALA A 456 5.75 -18.19 -6.26
C ALA A 456 5.06 -18.48 -4.91
N ILE A 457 5.50 -19.53 -4.20
CA ILE A 457 4.96 -19.95 -2.89
C ILE A 457 5.35 -18.96 -1.79
N LEU A 458 6.60 -18.48 -1.76
CA LEU A 458 7.09 -17.53 -0.75
C LEU A 458 6.43 -16.15 -0.86
N GLY A 459 5.97 -15.76 -2.05
CA GLY A 459 5.39 -14.46 -2.31
C GLY A 459 6.41 -13.36 -2.60
N SER A 460 5.90 -12.25 -3.09
CA SER A 460 6.68 -11.12 -3.62
C SER A 460 7.61 -10.49 -2.56
N ASP A 461 7.09 -10.19 -1.38
CA ASP A 461 7.86 -9.49 -0.35
C ASP A 461 8.95 -10.36 0.28
N MET A 462 8.67 -11.65 0.55
CA MET A 462 9.68 -12.57 1.05
C MET A 462 10.79 -12.79 0.02
N THR A 463 10.42 -12.97 -1.25
CA THR A 463 11.38 -13.13 -2.36
C THR A 463 12.31 -11.91 -2.45
N ARG A 464 11.74 -10.69 -2.46
CA ARG A 464 12.54 -9.47 -2.50
C ARG A 464 13.37 -9.25 -1.25
N ALA A 465 12.85 -9.60 -0.07
CA ALA A 465 13.62 -9.51 1.18
C ALA A 465 14.83 -10.43 1.16
N ARG A 466 14.70 -11.66 0.65
CA ARG A 466 15.81 -12.61 0.51
C ARG A 466 16.84 -12.16 -0.52
N LEU A 467 16.40 -11.57 -1.64
CA LEU A 467 17.31 -10.96 -2.63
C LEU A 467 18.08 -9.77 -2.03
N ARG A 468 17.42 -8.88 -1.27
CA ARG A 468 18.09 -7.77 -0.57
C ARG A 468 19.05 -8.27 0.48
N HIS A 469 18.66 -9.28 1.24
CA HIS A 469 19.57 -9.93 2.21
C HIS A 469 20.83 -10.48 1.53
N ALA A 470 20.69 -11.13 0.38
CA ALA A 470 21.85 -11.58 -0.41
C ALA A 470 22.74 -10.41 -0.86
N ILE A 471 22.13 -9.30 -1.31
CA ILE A 471 22.87 -8.07 -1.67
C ILE A 471 23.64 -7.53 -0.45
N GLU A 472 23.02 -7.50 0.74
CA GLU A 472 23.67 -7.04 1.98
C GLU A 472 24.83 -7.94 2.38
N VAL A 473 24.65 -9.26 2.32
CA VAL A 473 25.71 -10.25 2.59
C VAL A 473 26.89 -10.08 1.64
N LEU A 474 26.65 -9.70 0.40
CA LEU A 474 27.66 -9.40 -0.62
C LEU A 474 28.25 -7.98 -0.49
N GLY A 475 28.07 -7.27 0.64
CA GLY A 475 28.63 -5.95 0.91
C GLY A 475 27.77 -4.77 0.46
N GLY A 476 26.60 -5.02 -0.11
CA GLY A 476 25.64 -3.99 -0.48
C GLY A 476 25.97 -3.24 -1.77
N VAL A 477 25.03 -2.40 -2.20
CA VAL A 477 25.17 -1.52 -3.37
C VAL A 477 25.40 -0.08 -2.90
N SER A 478 26.52 0.51 -3.25
CA SER A 478 26.84 1.90 -2.94
C SER A 478 25.86 2.88 -3.64
N LYS A 479 25.69 4.09 -3.10
CA LYS A 479 24.84 5.14 -3.72
C LYS A 479 25.21 5.44 -5.18
N LYS A 480 26.51 5.40 -5.51
CA LYS A 480 27.00 5.61 -6.87
C LYS A 480 26.61 4.48 -7.82
N GLN A 481 26.78 3.24 -7.37
CA GLN A 481 26.36 2.05 -8.12
C GLN A 481 24.83 2.01 -8.29
N ALA A 482 24.06 2.29 -7.23
CA ALA A 482 22.60 2.31 -7.29
C ALA A 482 22.07 3.28 -8.38
N LYS A 483 22.61 4.52 -8.45
CA LYS A 483 22.24 5.48 -9.49
C LYS A 483 22.58 5.00 -10.92
N ARG A 484 23.72 4.33 -11.09
CA ARG A 484 24.12 3.78 -12.39
C ARG A 484 23.21 2.62 -12.78
N PHE A 485 22.96 1.70 -11.88
CA PHE A 485 22.07 0.56 -12.08
C PHE A 485 20.63 1.01 -12.35
N GLU A 486 20.14 2.04 -11.65
CA GLU A 486 18.80 2.58 -11.87
C GLU A 486 18.67 3.19 -13.28
N LYS A 487 19.69 3.93 -13.74
CA LYS A 487 19.67 4.47 -15.10
C LYS A 487 19.61 3.35 -16.15
N GLU A 488 20.44 2.31 -16.00
CA GLU A 488 20.45 1.16 -16.90
C GLU A 488 19.13 0.38 -16.85
N PHE A 489 18.55 0.22 -15.65
CA PHE A 489 17.27 -0.47 -15.48
C PHE A 489 16.11 0.25 -16.17
N LEU A 490 16.08 1.60 -16.13
CA LEU A 490 15.05 2.40 -16.79
C LEU A 490 15.18 2.38 -18.33
N GLU A 491 16.31 1.95 -18.88
CA GLU A 491 16.51 1.77 -20.33
C GLU A 491 16.01 0.38 -20.81
N LEU A 492 15.51 -0.49 -19.92
CA LEU A 492 14.97 -1.83 -20.24
C LEU A 492 13.50 -1.82 -20.67
N ASP A 493 12.77 -0.78 -20.33
CA ASP A 493 11.37 -0.54 -20.69
C ASP A 493 11.28 0.43 -21.85
#